data_5de2f4edb6f42147aa0318c7d7b50753
#
_entry.id   5de2f4edb6f42147aa0318c7d7b50753
#
_cell.length_a   1.000
_cell.length_b   1.000
_cell.length_c   1.000
_cell.angle_alpha   90.00
_cell.angle_beta   90.00
_cell.angle_gamma   90.00
#
_symmetry.space_group_name_H-M   'P 1'
#
loop_
_entity.id
_entity.type
_entity.pdbx_description
1 polymer ?
#
loop_
_entity_poly.entity_id
_entity_poly.type
_entity_poly.pdbx_seq_one_letter_code
_entity_poly.pdbx_strand_id
1 'polypeptide(L)'
;NTGYAALSKDEDFFMDGGSKVQPDSKDVVETNLAGISDILKSQNADFYFLQEVDIDAKRSFHINEREYYENALDMSSIYACNFKCDFVPYPIPPIGKVEAGLLTMTDYQVESAKRIKLAESFSWPIKTCNLKRCMLETRIPIEGTDKELVLINFHLEAYDSGEGKKMQSQMLADKLQEEYQAGNYVIAGGDFNQTFEGVDKYEIHDTDSWVPGTVYKEDLPEGFDFAVADNAPTCRLLNGPYSGNYEDSQGYVIDGYIVSDNLQVDQVQVIDTDFEYTDHQPVSLRVTLQ
;
A
#
# COMPACT_ATOMS: atom_id res chain seq x y z
N ASN A 1 -1.04 -1.09 3.32
CA ASN A 1 -0.23 -2.28 3.06
C ASN A 1 -0.46 -3.31 4.16
N THR A 2 -0.70 -4.60 3.80
CA THR A 2 -1.02 -5.66 4.77
C THR A 2 0.19 -6.55 5.10
N GLY A 3 1.34 -6.30 4.46
CA GLY A 3 2.54 -7.13 4.64
C GLY A 3 2.24 -8.62 4.43
N TYR A 4 1.37 -8.95 3.45
CA TYR A 4 0.88 -10.31 3.21
C TYR A 4 0.54 -11.07 4.51
N ALA A 5 0.01 -10.36 5.50
CA ALA A 5 -0.32 -10.83 6.85
C ALA A 5 0.80 -11.65 7.55
N ALA A 6 2.06 -11.43 7.17
CA ALA A 6 3.20 -12.20 7.66
C ALA A 6 4.31 -11.35 8.29
N LEU A 7 4.08 -10.04 8.48
CA LEU A 7 5.08 -9.08 8.96
C LEU A 7 4.63 -8.36 10.24
N SER A 8 4.06 -9.12 11.18
CA SER A 8 3.64 -8.60 12.49
C SER A 8 4.83 -8.09 13.33
N LYS A 9 4.54 -7.50 14.47
CA LYS A 9 5.55 -6.90 15.36
C LYS A 9 6.74 -7.82 15.71
N ASP A 10 6.51 -9.14 15.77
CA ASP A 10 7.53 -10.12 16.15
C ASP A 10 8.37 -10.62 14.95
N GLU A 11 8.08 -10.13 13.74
CA GLU A 11 8.73 -10.59 12.52
C GLU A 11 9.81 -9.61 12.02
N ASP A 12 10.73 -10.13 11.22
CA ASP A 12 11.73 -9.41 10.45
C ASP A 12 11.69 -9.81 8.97
N PHE A 13 12.40 -9.05 8.12
CA PHE A 13 12.48 -9.36 6.70
C PHE A 13 13.91 -9.23 6.18
N PHE A 14 14.35 -10.21 5.41
CA PHE A 14 15.75 -10.31 4.98
C PHE A 14 16.24 -9.13 4.13
N MET A 15 15.37 -8.46 3.38
CA MET A 15 15.77 -7.30 2.55
C MET A 15 16.01 -6.04 3.36
N ASP A 16 15.46 -5.96 4.55
CA ASP A 16 15.56 -4.80 5.44
C ASP A 16 16.60 -5.00 6.56
N GLY A 17 17.46 -6.01 6.40
CA GLY A 17 18.49 -6.33 7.38
C GLY A 17 18.13 -7.45 8.36
N GLY A 18 16.91 -7.98 8.30
CA GLY A 18 16.48 -9.16 9.03
C GLY A 18 16.95 -10.47 8.39
N SER A 19 16.32 -11.57 8.73
CA SER A 19 16.73 -12.92 8.32
C SER A 19 15.60 -13.77 7.73
N LYS A 20 14.34 -13.44 8.04
CA LYS A 20 13.18 -14.24 7.68
C LYS A 20 12.70 -13.96 6.25
N VAL A 21 12.08 -14.98 5.65
CA VAL A 21 11.35 -14.90 4.36
C VAL A 21 9.89 -15.33 4.50
N GLN A 22 9.54 -15.85 5.69
CA GLN A 22 8.25 -16.41 6.03
C GLN A 22 8.15 -16.49 7.55
N PRO A 23 6.98 -16.27 8.16
CA PRO A 23 6.79 -16.49 9.60
C PRO A 23 6.89 -17.98 9.96
N ASP A 24 7.04 -18.24 11.26
CA ASP A 24 7.34 -19.59 11.76
C ASP A 24 6.20 -20.60 11.58
N SER A 25 4.95 -20.12 11.49
CA SER A 25 3.78 -20.99 11.33
C SER A 25 2.62 -20.29 10.58
N LYS A 26 1.73 -21.11 10.03
CA LYS A 26 0.47 -20.66 9.44
C LYS A 26 -0.43 -19.93 10.44
N ASP A 27 -0.39 -20.32 11.70
CA ASP A 27 -1.20 -19.72 12.76
C ASP A 27 -0.87 -18.24 12.98
N VAL A 28 0.40 -17.84 12.74
CA VAL A 28 0.81 -16.42 12.76
C VAL A 28 0.05 -15.64 11.68
N VAL A 29 0.04 -16.14 10.45
CA VAL A 29 -0.67 -15.48 9.33
C VAL A 29 -2.17 -15.43 9.59
N GLU A 30 -2.76 -16.51 10.08
CA GLU A 30 -4.21 -16.55 10.40
C GLU A 30 -4.57 -15.58 11.55
N THR A 31 -3.70 -15.44 12.55
CA THR A 31 -3.86 -14.46 13.63
C THR A 31 -3.77 -13.04 13.11
N ASN A 32 -2.78 -12.76 12.25
CA ASN A 32 -2.60 -11.44 11.66
C ASN A 32 -3.78 -11.06 10.76
N LEU A 33 -4.25 -11.98 9.90
CA LEU A 33 -5.44 -11.76 9.07
C LEU A 33 -6.67 -11.40 9.91
N ALA A 34 -6.89 -12.11 11.01
CA ALA A 34 -7.99 -11.82 11.92
C ALA A 34 -7.85 -10.42 12.54
N GLY A 35 -6.66 -10.08 13.05
CA GLY A 35 -6.39 -8.78 13.65
C GLY A 35 -6.51 -7.63 12.67
N ILE A 36 -5.92 -7.76 11.46
CA ILE A 36 -6.06 -6.76 10.39
C ILE A 36 -7.55 -6.57 10.04
N SER A 37 -8.30 -7.67 9.87
CA SER A 37 -9.73 -7.60 9.56
C SER A 37 -10.54 -6.91 10.65
N ASP A 38 -10.23 -7.14 11.92
CA ASP A 38 -10.91 -6.47 13.03
C ASP A 38 -10.62 -4.97 13.08
N ILE A 39 -9.36 -4.58 12.77
CA ILE A 39 -8.99 -3.18 12.61
C ILE A 39 -9.78 -2.54 11.47
N LEU A 40 -9.80 -3.15 10.28
CA LEU A 40 -10.55 -2.64 9.12
C LEU A 40 -12.03 -2.49 9.43
N LYS A 41 -12.68 -3.50 10.01
CA LYS A 41 -14.08 -3.43 10.44
C LYS A 41 -14.36 -2.27 11.39
N SER A 42 -13.44 -2.01 12.32
CA SER A 42 -13.61 -0.94 13.30
C SER A 42 -13.64 0.46 12.66
N GLN A 43 -13.04 0.60 11.47
CA GLN A 43 -13.04 1.88 10.74
C GLN A 43 -14.38 2.14 10.04
N ASN A 44 -15.14 1.11 9.69
CA ASN A 44 -16.42 1.20 8.99
C ASN A 44 -16.35 2.17 7.80
N ALA A 45 -15.31 1.99 6.96
CA ALA A 45 -15.03 2.83 5.81
C ALA A 45 -15.84 2.41 4.57
N ASP A 46 -16.15 3.35 3.69
CA ASP A 46 -16.83 3.11 2.41
C ASP A 46 -15.92 2.38 1.41
N PHE A 47 -14.60 2.62 1.53
CA PHE A 47 -13.58 2.07 0.64
C PHE A 47 -12.35 1.63 1.43
N TYR A 48 -11.77 0.50 1.03
CA TYR A 48 -10.48 0.03 1.55
C TYR A 48 -9.51 -0.16 0.40
N PHE A 49 -8.30 0.38 0.52
CA PHE A 49 -7.18 0.16 -0.38
C PHE A 49 -6.14 -0.69 0.33
N LEU A 50 -6.00 -1.94 -0.11
CA LEU A 50 -5.04 -2.86 0.46
C LEU A 50 -3.93 -3.16 -0.56
N GLN A 51 -2.70 -3.23 -0.09
CA GLN A 51 -1.52 -3.60 -0.85
C GLN A 51 -0.92 -4.87 -0.25
N GLU A 52 -0.09 -5.56 -1.03
CA GLU A 52 0.54 -6.83 -0.65
C GLU A 52 -0.44 -7.93 -0.24
N VAL A 53 -1.58 -8.01 -0.91
CA VAL A 53 -2.58 -9.06 -0.66
C VAL A 53 -2.20 -10.31 -1.44
N ASP A 54 -1.78 -11.37 -0.74
CA ASP A 54 -1.44 -12.66 -1.33
C ASP A 54 -2.70 -13.46 -1.70
N ILE A 55 -2.66 -14.06 -2.90
CA ILE A 55 -3.71 -15.00 -3.35
C ILE A 55 -3.22 -16.45 -3.20
N ASP A 56 -1.94 -16.68 -3.55
CA ASP A 56 -1.31 -17.99 -3.49
C ASP A 56 0.21 -17.81 -3.41
N ALA A 57 0.72 -17.68 -2.19
CA ALA A 57 2.13 -17.49 -1.95
C ALA A 57 2.65 -18.40 -0.84
N LYS A 58 3.87 -18.91 -1.01
CA LYS A 58 4.52 -19.74 0.00
C LYS A 58 4.71 -18.96 1.32
N ARG A 59 5.06 -17.68 1.24
CA ARG A 59 5.34 -16.81 2.40
C ARG A 59 4.13 -16.63 3.33
N SER A 60 2.91 -16.73 2.79
CA SER A 60 1.64 -16.69 3.52
C SER A 60 0.93 -18.05 3.59
N PHE A 61 1.69 -19.15 3.49
CA PHE A 61 1.20 -20.54 3.58
C PHE A 61 0.05 -20.85 2.59
N HIS A 62 0.07 -20.23 1.42
CA HIS A 62 -0.94 -20.40 0.37
C HIS A 62 -2.36 -20.03 0.79
N ILE A 63 -2.51 -19.12 1.76
CA ILE A 63 -3.81 -18.57 2.14
C ILE A 63 -4.24 -17.57 1.06
N ASN A 64 -5.50 -17.67 0.64
CA ASN A 64 -6.13 -16.65 -0.20
C ASN A 64 -6.66 -15.51 0.67
N GLU A 65 -5.83 -14.49 0.85
CA GLU A 65 -6.14 -13.34 1.71
C GLU A 65 -7.32 -12.51 1.16
N ARG A 66 -7.46 -12.44 -0.18
CA ARG A 66 -8.61 -11.78 -0.80
C ARG A 66 -9.92 -12.39 -0.32
N GLU A 67 -10.09 -13.72 -0.44
CA GLU A 67 -11.28 -14.42 0.03
C GLU A 67 -11.47 -14.26 1.53
N TYR A 68 -10.38 -14.22 2.29
CA TYR A 68 -10.43 -13.98 3.73
C TYR A 68 -11.02 -12.61 4.05
N TYR A 69 -10.52 -11.53 3.43
CA TYR A 69 -11.01 -10.16 3.65
C TYR A 69 -12.45 -9.98 3.15
N GLU A 70 -12.80 -10.53 1.98
CA GLU A 70 -14.17 -10.50 1.45
C GLU A 70 -15.16 -11.11 2.46
N ASN A 71 -14.83 -12.28 2.99
CA ASN A 71 -15.68 -12.96 3.99
C ASN A 71 -15.69 -12.23 5.34
N ALA A 72 -14.52 -11.70 5.77
CA ALA A 72 -14.42 -11.04 7.06
C ALA A 72 -15.16 -9.71 7.08
N LEU A 73 -15.07 -8.91 6.03
CA LEU A 73 -15.70 -7.58 5.95
C LEU A 73 -17.13 -7.64 5.39
N ASP A 74 -17.54 -8.77 4.80
CA ASP A 74 -18.79 -8.92 4.05
C ASP A 74 -18.90 -7.87 2.92
N MET A 75 -17.81 -7.66 2.19
CA MET A 75 -17.69 -6.64 1.13
C MET A 75 -17.18 -7.26 -0.17
N SER A 76 -17.59 -6.69 -1.29
CA SER A 76 -17.05 -7.02 -2.60
C SER A 76 -15.65 -6.42 -2.81
N SER A 77 -14.83 -7.06 -3.66
CA SER A 77 -13.49 -6.57 -3.96
C SER A 77 -13.14 -6.61 -5.44
N ILE A 78 -12.23 -5.72 -5.82
CA ILE A 78 -11.55 -5.69 -7.12
C ILE A 78 -10.06 -5.94 -6.86
N TYR A 79 -9.48 -6.88 -7.59
CA TYR A 79 -8.09 -7.30 -7.42
C TYR A 79 -7.25 -7.01 -8.67
N ALA A 80 -6.04 -6.50 -8.48
CA ALA A 80 -5.05 -6.31 -9.53
C ALA A 80 -3.73 -6.97 -9.14
N CYS A 81 -3.40 -8.08 -9.80
CA CYS A 81 -2.13 -8.78 -9.60
C CYS A 81 -0.95 -7.86 -9.98
N ASN A 82 0.01 -7.68 -9.08
CA ASN A 82 1.25 -6.95 -9.32
C ASN A 82 2.52 -7.77 -9.06
N PHE A 83 2.39 -8.93 -8.45
CA PHE A 83 3.49 -9.88 -8.29
C PHE A 83 3.03 -11.30 -8.56
N LYS A 84 3.55 -11.90 -9.64
CA LYS A 84 3.31 -13.32 -9.96
C LYS A 84 4.61 -13.96 -10.43
N CYS A 85 5.07 -14.94 -9.66
CA CYS A 85 6.25 -15.73 -9.96
C CYS A 85 6.08 -17.13 -9.38
N ASP A 86 6.24 -18.17 -10.22
CA ASP A 86 6.09 -19.56 -9.76
C ASP A 86 7.19 -19.98 -8.81
N PHE A 87 8.38 -19.36 -8.90
CA PHE A 87 9.49 -19.64 -8.00
C PHE A 87 10.49 -18.50 -7.97
N VAL A 88 10.53 -17.76 -6.86
CA VAL A 88 11.56 -16.77 -6.53
C VAL A 88 12.73 -17.51 -5.84
N PRO A 89 13.91 -17.65 -6.47
CA PRO A 89 14.97 -18.55 -6.01
C PRO A 89 15.84 -17.98 -4.86
N TYR A 90 15.58 -16.77 -4.44
CA TYR A 90 16.38 -16.03 -3.46
C TYR A 90 15.53 -15.57 -2.28
N PRO A 91 16.06 -15.44 -1.05
CA PRO A 91 17.41 -15.86 -0.61
C PRO A 91 17.50 -17.39 -0.41
N ILE A 92 18.25 -17.85 0.60
CA ILE A 92 18.23 -19.25 1.03
C ILE A 92 17.85 -19.28 2.52
N PRO A 93 16.68 -19.86 2.87
CA PRO A 93 15.71 -20.56 2.02
C PRO A 93 14.99 -19.62 1.04
N PRO A 94 14.53 -20.12 -0.14
CA PRO A 94 13.92 -19.29 -1.16
C PRO A 94 12.51 -18.83 -0.77
N ILE A 95 12.13 -17.61 -1.21
CA ILE A 95 10.75 -17.11 -1.11
C ILE A 95 9.76 -18.10 -1.75
N GLY A 96 10.15 -18.70 -2.89
CA GLY A 96 9.30 -19.68 -3.58
C GLY A 96 8.19 -19.02 -4.40
N LYS A 97 7.01 -19.63 -4.46
CA LYS A 97 5.86 -19.11 -5.21
C LYS A 97 5.31 -17.85 -4.58
N VAL A 98 4.96 -16.88 -5.42
CA VAL A 98 4.23 -15.66 -5.04
C VAL A 98 3.15 -15.36 -6.09
N GLU A 99 1.94 -15.11 -5.64
CA GLU A 99 0.88 -14.46 -6.39
C GLU A 99 0.20 -13.45 -5.47
N ALA A 100 0.48 -12.16 -5.70
CA ALA A 100 0.08 -11.06 -4.84
C ALA A 100 -0.38 -9.83 -5.64
N GLY A 101 -1.09 -8.92 -5.00
CA GLY A 101 -1.57 -7.72 -5.68
C GLY A 101 -2.16 -6.64 -4.79
N LEU A 102 -2.87 -5.75 -5.47
CA LEU A 102 -3.67 -4.68 -4.88
C LEU A 102 -5.12 -5.14 -4.77
N LEU A 103 -5.78 -4.77 -3.69
CA LEU A 103 -7.19 -5.04 -3.46
C LEU A 103 -7.91 -3.74 -3.11
N THR A 104 -8.94 -3.38 -3.86
CA THR A 104 -9.87 -2.30 -3.51
C THR A 104 -11.20 -2.94 -3.12
N MET A 105 -11.73 -2.61 -1.94
CA MET A 105 -13.00 -3.16 -1.45
C MET A 105 -14.01 -2.05 -1.26
N THR A 106 -15.25 -2.33 -1.64
CA THR A 106 -16.39 -1.42 -1.48
C THR A 106 -17.71 -2.15 -1.72
N ASP A 107 -18.79 -1.65 -1.11
CA ASP A 107 -20.17 -2.04 -1.40
C ASP A 107 -20.86 -1.08 -2.37
N TYR A 108 -20.20 0.01 -2.76
CA TYR A 108 -20.71 0.88 -3.79
C TYR A 108 -20.70 0.21 -5.17
N GLN A 109 -21.63 0.60 -6.01
CA GLN A 109 -21.67 0.15 -7.40
C GLN A 109 -20.41 0.63 -8.14
N VAL A 110 -19.64 -0.30 -8.65
CA VAL A 110 -18.47 -0.02 -9.50
C VAL A 110 -18.91 -0.03 -10.96
N GLU A 111 -18.76 1.10 -11.66
CA GLU A 111 -19.04 1.19 -13.10
C GLU A 111 -17.97 0.45 -13.91
N SER A 112 -16.70 0.66 -13.57
CA SER A 112 -15.58 -0.03 -14.21
C SER A 112 -14.36 -0.06 -13.32
N ALA A 113 -13.46 -1.01 -13.58
CA ALA A 113 -12.16 -1.08 -12.94
C ALA A 113 -11.08 -1.45 -13.95
N LYS A 114 -9.86 -0.92 -13.75
CA LYS A 114 -8.75 -1.11 -14.67
C LYS A 114 -7.43 -1.25 -13.92
N ARG A 115 -6.69 -2.31 -14.29
CA ARG A 115 -5.29 -2.43 -13.93
C ARG A 115 -4.43 -1.63 -14.91
N ILE A 116 -3.73 -0.62 -14.43
CA ILE A 116 -2.84 0.23 -15.23
C ILE A 116 -1.40 -0.15 -14.87
N LYS A 117 -0.67 -0.70 -15.85
CA LYS A 117 0.73 -1.11 -15.66
C LYS A 117 1.60 0.13 -15.41
N LEU A 118 2.45 0.08 -14.38
CA LEU A 118 3.50 1.06 -14.14
C LEU A 118 4.82 0.65 -14.82
N ALA A 119 5.78 1.59 -14.86
CA ALA A 119 7.11 1.33 -15.38
C ALA A 119 7.79 0.21 -14.60
N GLU A 120 8.51 -0.67 -15.32
CA GLU A 120 9.30 -1.74 -14.72
C GLU A 120 10.68 -1.19 -14.31
N SER A 121 11.02 -1.29 -13.03
CA SER A 121 12.28 -0.75 -12.47
C SER A 121 13.49 -1.64 -12.77
N PHE A 122 13.27 -2.92 -13.09
CA PHE A 122 14.35 -3.91 -13.27
C PHE A 122 14.42 -4.45 -14.69
N SER A 123 15.65 -4.73 -15.14
CA SER A 123 15.93 -5.40 -16.42
C SER A 123 15.90 -6.93 -16.30
N TRP A 124 15.90 -7.62 -17.44
CA TRP A 124 16.11 -9.06 -17.48
C TRP A 124 17.52 -9.42 -16.94
N PRO A 125 17.71 -10.50 -16.15
CA PRO A 125 16.70 -11.49 -15.73
C PRO A 125 15.92 -11.13 -14.46
N ILE A 126 16.35 -10.13 -13.68
CA ILE A 126 15.80 -9.79 -12.35
C ILE A 126 14.30 -9.53 -12.41
N LYS A 127 13.82 -8.82 -13.43
CA LYS A 127 12.40 -8.51 -13.61
C LYS A 127 11.48 -9.73 -13.70
N THR A 128 12.02 -10.93 -13.98
CA THR A 128 11.21 -12.15 -14.09
C THR A 128 10.66 -12.63 -12.75
N CYS A 129 11.39 -12.33 -11.67
CA CYS A 129 11.05 -12.71 -10.30
C CYS A 129 10.84 -11.46 -9.40
N ASN A 130 10.39 -10.36 -9.98
CA ASN A 130 10.14 -9.12 -9.26
C ASN A 130 8.73 -8.58 -9.54
N LEU A 131 8.27 -7.64 -8.72
CA LEU A 131 6.97 -7.01 -8.85
C LEU A 131 6.81 -6.32 -10.22
N LYS A 132 5.63 -6.44 -10.78
CA LYS A 132 5.16 -5.71 -11.96
C LYS A 132 4.11 -4.72 -11.50
N ARG A 133 4.59 -3.67 -10.85
CA ARG A 133 3.77 -2.68 -10.18
C ARG A 133 2.70 -2.10 -11.09
N CYS A 134 1.56 -1.75 -10.51
CA CYS A 134 0.42 -1.18 -11.22
C CYS A 134 -0.35 -0.23 -10.32
N MET A 135 -1.21 0.57 -10.92
CA MET A 135 -2.34 1.21 -10.28
C MET A 135 -3.60 0.38 -10.51
N LEU A 136 -4.46 0.30 -9.52
CA LEU A 136 -5.81 -0.23 -9.65
C LEU A 136 -6.79 0.94 -9.61
N GLU A 137 -7.25 1.34 -10.79
CA GLU A 137 -8.30 2.33 -10.96
C GLU A 137 -9.67 1.68 -10.75
N THR A 138 -10.53 2.31 -9.98
CA THR A 138 -11.92 1.89 -9.74
C THR A 138 -12.82 3.11 -9.86
N ARG A 139 -13.90 3.04 -10.64
CA ARG A 139 -14.79 4.15 -10.96
C ARG A 139 -16.15 3.96 -10.32
N ILE A 140 -16.57 4.94 -9.54
CA ILE A 140 -17.84 4.97 -8.83
C ILE A 140 -18.67 6.12 -9.43
N PRO A 141 -19.85 5.85 -10.05
CA PRO A 141 -20.69 6.90 -10.59
C PRO A 141 -21.29 7.76 -9.47
N ILE A 142 -21.36 9.06 -9.69
CA ILE A 142 -22.00 10.00 -8.75
C ILE A 142 -23.40 10.30 -9.25
N GLU A 143 -24.40 9.96 -8.44
CA GLU A 143 -25.81 10.12 -8.81
C GLU A 143 -26.15 11.58 -9.17
N GLY A 144 -26.86 11.76 -10.28
CA GLY A 144 -27.32 13.07 -10.74
C GLY A 144 -26.28 13.90 -11.50
N THR A 145 -25.09 13.34 -11.76
CA THR A 145 -24.01 14.00 -12.53
C THR A 145 -23.48 13.09 -13.63
N ASP A 146 -22.63 13.66 -14.51
CA ASP A 146 -21.81 12.93 -15.47
C ASP A 146 -20.39 12.65 -14.93
N LYS A 147 -20.16 12.88 -13.64
CA LYS A 147 -18.86 12.76 -12.97
C LYS A 147 -18.78 11.48 -12.17
N GLU A 148 -17.57 11.06 -11.94
CA GLU A 148 -17.24 9.87 -11.18
C GLU A 148 -16.32 10.21 -10.01
N LEU A 149 -16.40 9.40 -8.95
CA LEU A 149 -15.34 9.29 -7.98
C LEU A 149 -14.37 8.22 -8.48
N VAL A 150 -13.16 8.65 -8.82
CA VAL A 150 -12.10 7.79 -9.33
C VAL A 150 -11.14 7.44 -8.19
N LEU A 151 -11.14 6.18 -7.83
CA LEU A 151 -10.28 5.62 -6.79
C LEU A 151 -9.06 4.96 -7.44
N ILE A 152 -7.86 5.32 -7.01
CA ILE A 152 -6.60 4.78 -7.54
C ILE A 152 -5.79 4.20 -6.39
N ASN A 153 -5.82 2.87 -6.25
CA ASN A 153 -4.99 2.14 -5.31
C ASN A 153 -3.66 1.79 -5.97
N PHE A 154 -2.53 2.02 -5.27
CA PHE A 154 -1.20 1.74 -5.80
C PHE A 154 -0.22 1.28 -4.71
N HIS A 155 0.88 0.71 -5.17
CA HIS A 155 2.05 0.40 -4.37
C HIS A 155 3.28 0.68 -5.25
N LEU A 156 3.99 1.79 -4.97
CA LEU A 156 5.11 2.26 -5.79
C LEU A 156 6.42 1.52 -5.47
N GLU A 157 7.46 1.78 -6.26
CA GLU A 157 8.73 1.06 -6.17
C GLU A 157 9.51 1.42 -4.90
N ALA A 158 10.08 0.38 -4.26
CA ALA A 158 10.85 0.50 -3.03
C ALA A 158 12.37 0.49 -3.26
N TYR A 159 12.87 -0.42 -4.10
CA TYR A 159 14.26 -0.88 -4.08
C TYR A 159 15.06 -0.58 -5.35
N ASP A 160 14.62 0.34 -6.20
CA ASP A 160 15.37 0.70 -7.39
C ASP A 160 16.39 1.83 -7.15
N SER A 161 17.14 2.18 -8.20
CA SER A 161 18.10 3.30 -8.18
C SER A 161 17.47 4.70 -8.20
N GLY A 162 16.11 4.79 -8.16
CA GLY A 162 15.36 6.03 -8.22
C GLY A 162 14.74 6.36 -9.58
N GLU A 163 15.21 5.79 -10.69
CA GLU A 163 14.64 6.02 -12.02
C GLU A 163 13.24 5.43 -12.15
N GLY A 164 13.03 4.19 -11.67
CA GLY A 164 11.73 3.54 -11.67
C GLY A 164 10.72 4.26 -10.78
N LYS A 165 11.14 4.69 -9.59
CA LYS A 165 10.31 5.51 -8.69
C LYS A 165 9.84 6.77 -9.40
N LYS A 166 10.76 7.54 -10.01
CA LYS A 166 10.45 8.78 -10.74
C LYS A 166 9.48 8.52 -11.89
N MET A 167 9.72 7.47 -12.70
CA MET A 167 8.83 7.14 -13.81
C MET A 167 7.44 6.72 -13.32
N GLN A 168 7.34 5.97 -12.23
CA GLN A 168 6.06 5.55 -11.67
C GLN A 168 5.29 6.75 -11.08
N SER A 169 5.97 7.65 -10.37
CA SER A 169 5.37 8.90 -9.87
C SER A 169 4.87 9.79 -11.02
N GLN A 170 5.62 9.91 -12.11
CA GLN A 170 5.18 10.66 -13.30
C GLN A 170 3.92 10.02 -13.93
N MET A 171 3.89 8.70 -14.08
CA MET A 171 2.73 8.01 -14.63
C MET A 171 1.48 8.18 -13.74
N LEU A 172 1.66 8.22 -12.42
CA LEU A 172 0.58 8.54 -11.49
C LEU A 172 0.12 9.99 -11.68
N ALA A 173 1.03 10.96 -11.73
CA ALA A 173 0.73 12.36 -11.96
C ALA A 173 -0.01 12.60 -13.29
N ASP A 174 0.43 11.94 -14.38
CA ASP A 174 -0.24 12.01 -15.69
C ASP A 174 -1.69 11.50 -15.60
N LYS A 175 -1.90 10.40 -14.84
CA LYS A 175 -3.25 9.84 -14.65
C LYS A 175 -4.13 10.75 -13.80
N LEU A 176 -3.60 11.34 -12.74
CA LEU A 176 -4.31 12.33 -11.93
C LEU A 176 -4.76 13.52 -12.78
N GLN A 177 -3.85 14.06 -13.62
CA GLN A 177 -4.14 15.17 -14.51
C GLN A 177 -5.22 14.85 -15.53
N GLU A 178 -5.21 13.63 -16.11
CA GLU A 178 -6.26 13.15 -17.04
C GLU A 178 -7.63 13.20 -16.38
N GLU A 179 -7.77 12.66 -15.16
CA GLU A 179 -9.06 12.61 -14.45
C GLU A 179 -9.54 13.99 -13.98
N TYR A 180 -8.61 14.84 -13.53
CA TYR A 180 -8.93 16.22 -13.16
C TYR A 180 -9.47 17.03 -14.35
N GLN A 181 -8.84 16.89 -15.54
CA GLN A 181 -9.32 17.55 -16.76
C GLN A 181 -10.69 17.04 -17.19
N ALA A 182 -11.03 15.80 -16.90
CA ALA A 182 -12.38 15.26 -17.10
C ALA A 182 -13.39 15.80 -16.08
N GLY A 183 -12.94 16.48 -15.03
CA GLY A 183 -13.76 17.04 -13.95
C GLY A 183 -14.23 15.98 -12.94
N ASN A 184 -13.54 14.85 -12.87
CA ASN A 184 -13.83 13.80 -11.90
C ASN A 184 -13.30 14.17 -10.51
N TYR A 185 -13.85 13.53 -9.50
CA TYR A 185 -13.32 13.53 -8.13
C TYR A 185 -12.28 12.41 -8.01
N VAL A 186 -11.10 12.70 -7.45
CA VAL A 186 -10.02 11.73 -7.44
C VAL A 186 -9.46 11.53 -6.04
N ILE A 187 -9.39 10.27 -5.61
CA ILE A 187 -8.64 9.83 -4.43
C ILE A 187 -7.65 8.77 -4.90
N ALA A 188 -6.37 9.10 -4.85
CA ALA A 188 -5.30 8.14 -5.10
C ALA A 188 -4.58 7.88 -3.78
N GLY A 189 -4.36 6.61 -3.43
CA GLY A 189 -3.76 6.26 -2.14
C GLY A 189 -3.07 4.91 -2.15
N GLY A 190 -2.20 4.70 -1.19
CA GLY A 190 -1.46 3.47 -1.01
C GLY A 190 -0.08 3.69 -0.42
N ASP A 191 0.78 2.73 -0.66
CA ASP A 191 2.18 2.74 -0.26
C ASP A 191 3.04 3.42 -1.35
N PHE A 192 3.56 4.61 -1.00
CA PHE A 192 4.43 5.37 -1.90
C PHE A 192 5.87 4.85 -1.91
N ASN A 193 6.29 4.11 -0.88
CA ASN A 193 7.70 3.78 -0.61
C ASN A 193 8.61 5.02 -0.63
N GLN A 194 8.03 6.17 -0.34
CA GLN A 194 8.66 7.48 -0.25
C GLN A 194 7.97 8.27 0.86
N THR A 195 8.73 9.04 1.63
CA THR A 195 8.16 9.99 2.59
C THR A 195 7.65 11.25 1.87
N PHE A 196 7.01 12.13 2.59
CA PHE A 196 6.38 13.34 2.05
C PHE A 196 7.17 14.58 2.47
N GLU A 197 7.23 15.57 1.58
CA GLU A 197 7.83 16.87 1.89
C GLU A 197 7.26 17.45 3.20
N GLY A 198 8.14 17.89 4.09
CA GLY A 198 7.77 18.46 5.38
C GLY A 198 7.34 17.45 6.46
N VAL A 199 7.39 16.15 6.19
CA VAL A 199 7.18 15.08 7.18
C VAL A 199 8.54 14.58 7.65
N ASP A 200 9.04 15.14 8.75
CA ASP A 200 10.37 14.89 9.32
C ASP A 200 10.34 14.46 10.80
N LYS A 201 9.17 14.08 11.29
CA LYS A 201 8.94 13.76 12.70
C LYS A 201 9.71 12.54 13.19
N TYR A 202 9.90 11.53 12.30
CA TYR A 202 10.57 10.28 12.64
C TYR A 202 11.97 10.29 12.08
N GLU A 203 12.97 10.34 12.99
CA GLU A 203 14.37 10.43 12.63
C GLU A 203 14.87 9.10 12.07
N ILE A 204 15.66 9.17 11.00
CA ILE A 204 16.32 8.00 10.42
C ILE A 204 17.61 7.74 11.17
N HIS A 205 17.66 6.66 11.94
CA HIS A 205 18.82 6.27 12.75
C HIS A 205 19.77 5.32 12.02
N ASP A 206 19.22 4.44 11.19
CA ASP A 206 19.96 3.45 10.40
C ASP A 206 19.92 3.83 8.91
N THR A 207 21.01 4.38 8.42
CA THR A 207 21.19 4.76 7.00
C THR A 207 21.86 3.66 6.18
N ASP A 208 22.31 2.56 6.81
CA ASP A 208 22.90 1.41 6.13
C ASP A 208 21.80 0.44 5.63
N SER A 209 20.62 0.50 6.24
CA SER A 209 19.42 -0.22 5.81
C SER A 209 18.62 0.58 4.78
N TRP A 210 17.44 0.07 4.42
CA TRP A 210 16.55 0.77 3.48
C TRP A 210 16.09 2.14 4.00
N VAL A 211 16.19 3.17 3.16
CA VAL A 211 15.74 4.52 3.45
C VAL A 211 14.82 5.00 2.33
N PRO A 212 13.62 5.52 2.63
CA PRO A 212 12.70 6.03 1.62
C PRO A 212 13.27 7.29 0.93
N GLY A 213 12.93 7.48 -0.34
CA GLY A 213 13.04 8.78 -1.00
C GLY A 213 11.99 9.76 -0.47
N THR A 214 11.90 10.93 -1.10
CA THR A 214 10.88 11.94 -0.76
C THR A 214 10.07 12.31 -1.99
N VAL A 215 8.74 12.42 -1.85
CA VAL A 215 7.85 13.03 -2.83
C VAL A 215 7.59 14.48 -2.46
N TYR A 216 7.56 15.35 -3.44
CA TYR A 216 7.41 16.78 -3.26
C TYR A 216 6.06 17.27 -3.78
N LYS A 217 5.54 18.33 -3.19
CA LYS A 217 4.29 18.97 -3.65
C LYS A 217 4.40 19.40 -5.12
N GLU A 218 5.56 19.84 -5.54
CA GLU A 218 5.81 20.26 -6.94
C GLU A 218 5.73 19.11 -7.97
N ASP A 219 5.80 17.84 -7.50
CA ASP A 219 5.64 16.67 -8.36
C ASP A 219 4.16 16.38 -8.68
N LEU A 220 3.22 16.99 -7.94
CA LEU A 220 1.79 16.83 -8.18
C LEU A 220 1.30 17.79 -9.26
N PRO A 221 0.32 17.35 -10.09
CA PRO A 221 -0.35 18.26 -11.01
C PRO A 221 -1.17 19.30 -10.26
N GLU A 222 -1.46 20.44 -10.94
CA GLU A 222 -2.34 21.47 -10.41
C GLU A 222 -3.71 20.89 -10.03
N GLY A 223 -4.28 21.35 -8.93
CA GLY A 223 -5.56 20.86 -8.40
C GLY A 223 -5.48 19.63 -7.51
N PHE A 224 -4.26 19.20 -7.12
CA PHE A 224 -4.09 18.08 -6.19
C PHE A 224 -3.27 18.46 -4.96
N ASP A 225 -3.52 17.77 -3.87
CA ASP A 225 -2.71 17.87 -2.65
C ASP A 225 -2.49 16.51 -1.98
N PHE A 226 -1.45 16.43 -1.16
CA PHE A 226 -1.25 15.29 -0.28
C PHE A 226 -2.21 15.36 0.92
N ALA A 227 -2.81 14.23 1.25
CA ALA A 227 -3.53 14.02 2.50
C ALA A 227 -2.78 12.93 3.29
N VAL A 228 -1.91 13.38 4.19
CA VAL A 228 -1.02 12.54 5.00
C VAL A 228 -1.11 12.92 6.47
N ALA A 229 -0.76 12.00 7.35
CA ALA A 229 -0.73 12.23 8.78
C ALA A 229 0.57 11.66 9.36
N ASP A 230 1.07 12.29 10.40
CA ASP A 230 2.30 11.94 11.12
C ASP A 230 2.09 11.73 12.63
N ASN A 231 0.83 11.50 13.03
CA ASN A 231 0.50 11.22 14.43
C ASN A 231 1.14 9.92 14.95
N ALA A 232 1.36 8.94 14.05
CA ALA A 232 2.18 7.74 14.24
C ALA A 232 2.94 7.45 12.94
N PRO A 233 4.05 6.65 12.93
CA PRO A 233 4.66 6.19 11.69
C PRO A 233 3.71 5.25 10.97
N THR A 234 3.70 5.26 9.64
CA THR A 234 2.84 4.34 8.86
C THR A 234 3.51 3.02 8.55
N CYS A 235 4.84 2.99 8.60
CA CYS A 235 5.65 1.78 8.34
C CYS A 235 6.83 1.73 9.28
N ARG A 236 7.30 0.52 9.59
CA ARG A 236 8.54 0.29 10.35
C ARG A 236 9.58 -0.44 9.50
N LEU A 237 10.86 -0.23 9.80
CA LEU A 237 11.93 -1.06 9.27
C LEU A 237 11.86 -2.47 9.85
N LEU A 238 12.03 -3.49 8.99
CA LEU A 238 11.96 -4.91 9.36
C LEU A 238 13.33 -5.54 9.64
N ASN A 239 14.27 -4.77 10.19
CA ASN A 239 15.61 -5.29 10.56
C ASN A 239 15.61 -6.19 11.81
N GLY A 240 14.48 -6.28 12.51
CA GLY A 240 14.23 -7.10 13.68
C GLY A 240 12.80 -6.97 14.17
N PRO A 241 12.42 -7.68 15.24
CA PRO A 241 11.15 -7.48 15.92
C PRO A 241 10.98 -6.04 16.41
N TYR A 242 9.74 -5.54 16.39
CA TYR A 242 9.41 -4.22 16.88
C TYR A 242 9.62 -4.11 18.41
N SER A 243 10.30 -3.06 18.86
CA SER A 243 10.65 -2.88 20.27
C SER A 243 9.48 -2.47 21.18
N GLY A 244 8.32 -2.11 20.58
CA GLY A 244 7.20 -1.49 21.29
C GLY A 244 7.40 0.01 21.55
N ASN A 245 8.36 0.64 20.90
CA ASN A 245 8.67 2.05 21.05
C ASN A 245 9.16 2.65 19.72
N TYR A 246 8.56 3.74 19.27
CA TYR A 246 8.93 4.44 18.04
C TYR A 246 10.29 5.16 18.14
N GLU A 247 10.78 5.46 19.35
CA GLU A 247 12.10 6.07 19.54
C GLU A 247 13.24 5.07 19.31
N ASP A 248 13.00 3.78 19.58
CA ASP A 248 14.00 2.72 19.46
C ASP A 248 13.88 1.93 18.16
N SER A 249 12.79 2.14 17.41
CA SER A 249 12.50 1.47 16.15
C SER A 249 12.45 2.49 15.02
N GLN A 250 13.14 2.21 13.91
CA GLN A 250 13.06 3.10 12.77
C GLN A 250 11.70 3.01 12.10
N GLY A 251 10.97 4.10 12.13
CA GLY A 251 9.67 4.25 11.51
C GLY A 251 9.67 5.28 10.40
N TYR A 252 8.69 5.18 9.51
CA TYR A 252 8.52 6.04 8.35
C TYR A 252 7.06 6.44 8.16
N VAL A 253 6.82 7.56 7.50
CA VAL A 253 5.50 7.93 6.96
C VAL A 253 5.60 7.81 5.44
N ILE A 254 5.15 6.70 4.90
CA ILE A 254 5.24 6.37 3.46
C ILE A 254 3.89 5.95 2.85
N ASP A 255 2.85 5.86 3.67
CA ASP A 255 1.48 5.60 3.26
C ASP A 255 0.63 6.87 3.39
N GLY A 256 -0.24 7.11 2.44
CA GLY A 256 -1.08 8.30 2.41
C GLY A 256 -1.92 8.40 1.15
N TYR A 257 -2.43 9.62 0.90
CA TYR A 257 -3.31 9.88 -0.22
C TYR A 257 -2.91 11.15 -0.98
N ILE A 258 -3.33 11.21 -2.23
CA ILE A 258 -3.40 12.38 -3.08
C ILE A 258 -4.88 12.61 -3.38
N VAL A 259 -5.37 13.81 -3.18
CA VAL A 259 -6.78 14.17 -3.40
C VAL A 259 -6.91 15.35 -4.33
N SER A 260 -7.95 15.36 -5.17
CA SER A 260 -8.28 16.50 -6.01
C SER A 260 -8.95 17.63 -5.21
N ASP A 261 -8.78 18.88 -5.61
CA ASP A 261 -9.23 20.07 -4.91
C ASP A 261 -10.75 20.28 -4.85
N ASN A 262 -11.51 19.51 -5.67
CA ASN A 262 -12.96 19.41 -5.58
C ASN A 262 -13.43 18.44 -4.47
N LEU A 263 -12.50 17.91 -3.67
CA LEU A 263 -12.75 17.16 -2.44
C LEU A 263 -12.25 17.97 -1.23
N GLN A 264 -13.10 18.14 -0.26
CA GLN A 264 -12.69 18.69 1.03
C GLN A 264 -12.16 17.57 1.91
N VAL A 265 -10.90 17.66 2.34
CA VAL A 265 -10.35 16.76 3.35
C VAL A 265 -10.86 17.18 4.73
N ASP A 266 -11.71 16.36 5.32
CA ASP A 266 -12.26 16.61 6.66
C ASP A 266 -11.33 16.07 7.76
N GLN A 267 -10.68 14.94 7.51
CA GLN A 267 -9.76 14.30 8.43
C GLN A 267 -8.81 13.35 7.71
N VAL A 268 -7.56 13.34 8.14
CA VAL A 268 -6.59 12.28 7.83
C VAL A 268 -5.86 11.91 9.11
N GLN A 269 -5.68 10.61 9.37
CA GLN A 269 -4.96 10.12 10.56
C GLN A 269 -4.41 8.72 10.35
N VAL A 270 -3.28 8.42 10.98
CA VAL A 270 -2.78 7.05 11.14
C VAL A 270 -3.55 6.40 12.29
N ILE A 271 -4.06 5.20 12.05
CA ILE A 271 -4.65 4.35 13.08
C ILE A 271 -3.51 3.57 13.73
N ASP A 272 -3.10 4.07 14.89
CA ASP A 272 -1.99 3.47 15.63
C ASP A 272 -2.39 2.09 16.16
N THR A 273 -1.74 1.06 15.64
CA THR A 273 -1.96 -0.36 15.99
C THR A 273 -0.73 -0.98 16.64
N ASP A 274 0.30 -0.16 16.92
CA ASP A 274 1.55 -0.62 17.51
C ASP A 274 2.22 -1.75 16.68
N PHE A 275 1.99 -1.73 15.36
CA PHE A 275 2.46 -2.75 14.40
C PHE A 275 2.11 -4.18 14.78
N GLU A 276 1.03 -4.39 15.52
CA GLU A 276 0.68 -5.69 16.12
C GLU A 276 0.57 -6.81 15.08
N TYR A 277 0.00 -6.53 13.89
CA TYR A 277 -0.36 -7.55 12.89
C TYR A 277 0.30 -7.38 11.52
N THR A 278 0.93 -6.25 11.27
CA THR A 278 1.63 -5.92 10.02
C THR A 278 2.66 -4.83 10.26
N ASP A 279 3.64 -4.72 9.41
CA ASP A 279 4.68 -3.68 9.41
C ASP A 279 4.20 -2.31 8.93
N HIS A 280 2.94 -2.21 8.47
CA HIS A 280 2.29 -0.95 8.16
C HIS A 280 1.09 -0.69 9.06
N GLN A 281 0.79 0.59 9.30
CA GLN A 281 -0.37 1.04 10.05
C GLN A 281 -1.38 1.70 9.10
N PRO A 282 -2.70 1.44 9.25
CA PRO A 282 -3.71 2.02 8.38
C PRO A 282 -3.75 3.54 8.43
N VAL A 283 -3.91 4.17 7.29
CA VAL A 283 -4.20 5.61 7.19
C VAL A 283 -5.67 5.79 6.84
N SER A 284 -6.42 6.45 7.72
CA SER A 284 -7.83 6.79 7.52
C SER A 284 -7.96 8.18 6.91
N LEU A 285 -8.74 8.30 5.86
CA LEU A 285 -9.08 9.55 5.20
C LEU A 285 -10.59 9.74 5.19
N ARG A 286 -11.07 10.94 5.55
CA ARG A 286 -12.46 11.37 5.38
C ARG A 286 -12.50 12.59 4.50
N VAL A 287 -13.37 12.55 3.48
CA VAL A 287 -13.58 13.65 2.53
C VAL A 287 -15.05 13.94 2.32
N THR A 288 -15.34 15.18 1.90
CA THR A 288 -16.65 15.60 1.42
C THR A 288 -16.50 16.08 -0.02
N LEU A 289 -17.38 15.61 -0.93
CA LEU A 289 -17.47 16.09 -2.32
C LEU A 289 -18.03 17.53 -2.33
N GLN A 290 -17.38 18.44 -3.09
CA GLN A 290 -17.79 19.85 -3.21
C GLN A 290 -18.54 20.13 -4.51
#